data_3b52a25c128b5bb3eb49f7f54b3cc676
#
_entry.id   3b52a25c128b5bb3eb49f7f54b3cc676
#
_cell.length_a   1.000
_cell.length_b   1.000
_cell.length_c   1.000
_cell.angle_alpha   90.00
_cell.angle_beta   90.00
_cell.angle_gamma   90.00
#
_symmetry.space_group_name_H-M   'P 1'
#
loop_
_entity.id
_entity.type
_entity.pdbx_description
1 polymer ?
#
loop_
_entity_poly.entity_id
_entity_poly.type
_entity_poly.pdbx_seq_one_letter_code
_entity_poly.pdbx_strand_id
1 'polypeptide(L)'
;SWIAVALFGALPFYLSSLNLSLTDSFFESMSGITTTGSTILINIEDSSPGILVWRALLQWLGGIGVIVMALAVLPMLSVGGMQLFKTENFETPEKVIPRATGLARGIFLIYSILTVIWSLLLFWSGMSGFDAILHSMTTIATGGYSTKTGSIGSFNSAIIDWIIILGMIVGSL
;
A
#
# COMPACT_ATOMS: atom_id res chain seq x y z
N SER A 1 -11.65 9.04 -9.36
CA SER A 1 -10.87 9.43 -8.17
C SER A 1 -9.42 8.94 -8.20
N TRP A 2 -9.09 7.68 -8.59
CA TRP A 2 -7.71 7.17 -8.67
C TRP A 2 -6.80 8.01 -9.57
N ILE A 3 -7.30 8.41 -10.75
CA ILE A 3 -6.55 9.29 -11.68
C ILE A 3 -6.16 10.61 -11.00
N ALA A 4 -7.08 11.25 -10.27
CA ALA A 4 -6.79 12.50 -9.59
C ALA A 4 -5.72 12.31 -8.51
N VAL A 5 -5.81 11.25 -7.70
CA VAL A 5 -4.81 10.94 -6.67
C VAL A 5 -3.45 10.65 -7.31
N ALA A 6 -3.42 9.90 -8.42
CA ALA A 6 -2.18 9.61 -9.14
C ALA A 6 -1.56 10.88 -9.76
N LEU A 7 -2.36 11.82 -10.26
CA LEU A 7 -1.86 13.11 -10.75
C LEU A 7 -1.21 13.94 -9.63
N PHE A 8 -1.85 14.02 -8.46
CA PHE A 8 -1.23 14.67 -7.30
C PHE A 8 0.03 13.93 -6.83
N GLY A 9 -0.02 12.61 -6.79
CA GLY A 9 1.12 11.78 -6.41
C GLY A 9 2.29 11.85 -7.40
N ALA A 10 2.06 12.26 -8.64
CA ALA A 10 3.10 12.46 -9.65
C ALA A 10 3.93 13.72 -9.42
N LEU A 11 3.40 14.73 -8.71
CA LEU A 11 4.07 16.02 -8.53
C LEU A 11 5.46 15.89 -7.87
N PRO A 12 5.67 15.14 -6.77
CA PRO A 12 7.00 14.98 -6.19
C PRO A 12 7.99 14.33 -7.16
N PHE A 13 7.57 13.38 -7.98
CA PHE A 13 8.43 12.77 -9.00
C PHE A 13 8.82 13.77 -10.09
N TYR A 14 7.85 14.50 -10.60
CA TYR A 14 8.06 15.50 -11.67
C TYR A 14 8.95 16.66 -11.22
N LEU A 15 8.79 17.12 -9.97
CA LEU A 15 9.55 18.24 -9.40
C LEU A 15 10.90 17.80 -8.82
N SER A 16 11.19 16.50 -8.79
CA SER A 16 12.44 15.98 -8.24
C SER A 16 13.61 16.13 -9.20
N SER A 17 14.82 15.90 -8.68
CA SER A 17 16.06 15.84 -9.47
C SER A 17 16.15 14.63 -10.42
N LEU A 18 15.14 13.76 -10.45
CA LEU A 18 15.12 12.58 -11.32
C LEU A 18 14.92 12.93 -12.81
N ASN A 19 14.53 14.17 -13.12
CA ASN A 19 14.27 14.63 -14.49
C ASN A 19 13.29 13.74 -15.28
N LEU A 20 12.28 13.21 -14.59
CA LEU A 20 11.25 12.38 -15.20
C LEU A 20 10.29 13.23 -16.03
N SER A 21 9.81 12.68 -17.15
CA SER A 21 8.71 13.28 -17.89
C SER A 21 7.42 13.27 -17.06
N LEU A 22 6.43 14.07 -17.44
CA LEU A 22 5.11 14.05 -16.79
C LEU A 22 4.47 12.66 -16.89
N THR A 23 4.61 11.99 -18.04
CA THR A 23 4.09 10.64 -18.27
C THR A 23 4.76 9.63 -17.35
N ASP A 24 6.07 9.69 -17.22
CA ASP A 24 6.84 8.79 -16.35
C ASP A 24 6.50 9.02 -14.89
N SER A 25 6.40 10.28 -14.46
CA SER A 25 5.99 10.65 -13.11
C SER A 25 4.58 10.16 -12.77
N PHE A 26 3.66 10.26 -13.74
CA PHE A 26 2.31 9.73 -13.59
C PHE A 26 2.29 8.21 -13.52
N PHE A 27 3.09 7.53 -14.36
CA PHE A 27 3.23 6.07 -14.33
C PHE A 27 3.73 5.59 -12.97
N GLU A 28 4.82 6.17 -12.45
CA GLU A 28 5.40 5.82 -11.16
C GLU A 28 4.40 6.04 -10.02
N SER A 29 3.67 7.16 -10.05
CA SER A 29 2.63 7.46 -9.07
C SER A 29 1.45 6.49 -9.15
N MET A 30 0.96 6.21 -10.36
CA MET A 30 -0.15 5.28 -10.57
C MET A 30 0.24 3.88 -10.11
N SER A 31 1.42 3.41 -10.50
CA SER A 31 1.97 2.12 -10.05
C SER A 31 2.10 2.04 -8.52
N GLY A 32 2.50 3.14 -7.88
CA GLY A 32 2.53 3.24 -6.44
C GLY A 32 1.16 3.10 -5.81
N ILE A 33 0.22 3.99 -6.15
CA ILE A 33 -1.09 4.06 -5.50
C ILE A 33 -1.99 2.85 -5.79
N THR A 34 -1.80 2.18 -6.93
CA THR A 34 -2.51 0.93 -7.24
C THR A 34 -1.82 -0.31 -6.69
N THR A 35 -0.73 -0.15 -5.94
CA THR A 35 0.09 -1.24 -5.39
C THR A 35 0.62 -2.21 -6.46
N THR A 36 0.79 -1.75 -7.70
CA THR A 36 1.28 -2.58 -8.81
C THR A 36 2.77 -2.89 -8.67
N GLY A 37 3.58 -1.94 -8.21
CA GLY A 37 5.01 -2.14 -7.96
C GLY A 37 5.92 -2.06 -9.18
N SER A 38 5.39 -1.82 -10.38
CA SER A 38 6.21 -1.58 -11.58
C SER A 38 6.89 -0.22 -11.51
N THR A 39 8.17 -0.15 -11.88
CA THR A 39 8.95 1.10 -11.83
C THR A 39 9.70 1.33 -13.13
N ILE A 40 9.85 2.60 -13.47
CA ILE A 40 10.69 3.07 -14.59
C ILE A 40 12.06 3.57 -14.10
N LEU A 41 12.28 3.64 -12.79
CA LEU A 41 13.55 4.07 -12.22
C LEU A 41 14.61 2.98 -12.41
N ILE A 42 15.73 3.35 -13.05
CA ILE A 42 16.81 2.41 -13.39
C ILE A 42 17.75 2.22 -12.18
N ASN A 43 18.15 3.32 -11.54
CA ASN A 43 19.04 3.32 -10.37
C ASN A 43 18.28 3.86 -9.16
N ILE A 44 17.58 2.98 -8.46
CA ILE A 44 16.72 3.39 -7.34
C ILE A 44 17.55 3.95 -6.19
N GLU A 45 18.76 3.43 -5.98
CA GLU A 45 19.69 3.85 -4.93
C GLU A 45 20.14 5.31 -5.07
N ASP A 46 20.17 5.85 -6.29
CA ASP A 46 20.57 7.23 -6.58
C ASP A 46 19.43 8.22 -6.30
N SER A 47 18.22 7.70 -6.04
CA SER A 47 17.07 8.54 -5.71
C SER A 47 17.21 9.17 -4.33
N SER A 48 16.72 10.40 -4.18
CA SER A 48 16.71 11.03 -2.87
C SER A 48 15.87 10.22 -1.87
N PRO A 49 16.25 10.20 -0.58
CA PRO A 49 15.48 9.49 0.45
C PRO A 49 14.01 9.91 0.50
N GLY A 50 13.71 11.18 0.21
CA GLY A 50 12.33 11.70 0.16
C GLY A 50 11.49 11.04 -0.93
N ILE A 51 12.07 10.77 -2.11
CA ILE A 51 11.40 10.06 -3.20
C ILE A 51 11.15 8.59 -2.81
N LEU A 52 12.11 7.93 -2.18
CA LEU A 52 11.95 6.55 -1.72
C LEU A 52 10.83 6.42 -0.67
N VAL A 53 10.78 7.37 0.28
CA VAL A 53 9.67 7.46 1.25
C VAL A 53 8.35 7.71 0.54
N TRP A 54 8.31 8.62 -0.44
CA TRP A 54 7.09 8.93 -1.18
C TRP A 54 6.55 7.71 -1.94
N ARG A 55 7.42 6.93 -2.60
CA ARG A 55 7.07 5.67 -3.26
C ARG A 55 6.42 4.68 -2.30
N ALA A 56 7.04 4.47 -1.14
CA ALA A 56 6.52 3.57 -0.11
C ALA A 56 5.19 4.06 0.47
N LEU A 57 5.04 5.37 0.70
CA LEU A 57 3.80 5.99 1.17
C LEU A 57 2.66 5.82 0.17
N LEU A 58 2.91 6.02 -1.13
CA LEU A 58 1.89 5.81 -2.16
C LEU A 58 1.37 4.37 -2.13
N GLN A 59 2.25 3.37 -2.03
CA GLN A 59 1.83 1.98 -1.92
C GLN A 59 1.09 1.70 -0.62
N TRP A 60 1.59 2.20 0.49
CA TRP A 60 0.98 1.99 1.79
C TRP A 60 -0.44 2.57 1.88
N LEU A 61 -0.63 3.81 1.41
CA LEU A 61 -1.94 4.45 1.33
C LEU A 61 -2.85 3.79 0.29
N GLY A 62 -2.26 3.35 -0.83
CA GLY A 62 -2.98 2.62 -1.87
C GLY A 62 -3.55 1.30 -1.38
N GLY A 63 -2.78 0.52 -0.61
CA GLY A 63 -3.24 -0.72 -0.01
C GLY A 63 -4.45 -0.52 0.90
N ILE A 64 -4.40 0.48 1.78
CA ILE A 64 -5.57 0.85 2.62
C ILE A 64 -6.74 1.31 1.74
N GLY A 65 -6.47 2.13 0.73
CA GLY A 65 -7.48 2.68 -0.16
C GLY A 65 -8.28 1.61 -0.89
N VAL A 66 -7.62 0.55 -1.37
CA VAL A 66 -8.29 -0.60 -2.03
C VAL A 66 -9.20 -1.33 -1.05
N ILE A 67 -8.74 -1.61 0.18
CA ILE A 67 -9.54 -2.29 1.20
C ILE A 67 -10.79 -1.47 1.55
N VAL A 68 -10.61 -0.16 1.83
CA VAL A 68 -11.73 0.73 2.16
C VAL A 68 -12.72 0.84 1.00
N MET A 69 -12.22 0.92 -0.23
CA MET A 69 -13.07 0.95 -1.43
C MET A 69 -13.86 -0.36 -1.59
N ALA A 70 -13.22 -1.51 -1.42
CA ALA A 70 -13.89 -2.80 -1.49
C ALA A 70 -15.03 -2.90 -0.48
N LEU A 71 -14.78 -2.51 0.78
CA LEU A 71 -15.79 -2.51 1.82
C LEU A 71 -16.95 -1.53 1.57
N ALA A 72 -16.68 -0.41 0.92
CA ALA A 72 -17.71 0.56 0.55
C ALA A 72 -18.58 0.07 -0.63
N VAL A 73 -17.98 -0.67 -1.57
CA VAL A 73 -18.67 -1.13 -2.80
C VAL A 73 -19.39 -2.46 -2.60
N LEU A 74 -18.84 -3.39 -1.80
CA LEU A 74 -19.45 -4.71 -1.55
C LEU A 74 -20.94 -4.65 -1.14
N PRO A 75 -21.39 -3.77 -0.24
CA PRO A 75 -22.80 -3.64 0.11
C PRO A 75 -23.68 -3.14 -1.04
N MET A 76 -23.10 -2.38 -1.99
CA MET A 76 -23.84 -1.82 -3.13
C MET A 76 -24.03 -2.85 -4.25
N LEU A 77 -23.13 -3.84 -4.35
CA LEU A 77 -23.20 -4.88 -5.39
C LEU A 77 -24.29 -5.94 -5.11
N SER A 78 -24.92 -5.94 -3.91
CA SER A 78 -26.02 -6.84 -3.52
C SER A 78 -25.88 -8.27 -4.10
N VAL A 79 -24.67 -8.83 -4.05
CA VAL A 79 -24.37 -10.13 -4.64
C VAL A 79 -25.09 -11.22 -3.85
N GLY A 80 -26.10 -11.76 -4.46
CA GLY A 80 -26.77 -13.02 -4.25
C GLY A 80 -26.86 -13.58 -2.81
N GLY A 81 -28.05 -13.62 -2.26
CA GLY A 81 -28.41 -14.36 -1.04
C GLY A 81 -28.76 -13.51 0.18
N MET A 82 -28.28 -12.30 0.31
CA MET A 82 -28.59 -11.46 1.46
C MET A 82 -29.95 -10.72 1.33
N GLN A 83 -30.59 -10.83 0.17
CA GLN A 83 -31.92 -10.26 -0.03
C GLN A 83 -33.04 -11.04 0.70
N LEU A 84 -32.84 -12.31 0.99
CA LEU A 84 -33.81 -13.16 1.71
C LEU A 84 -33.84 -12.83 3.22
N PHE A 85 -32.76 -12.27 3.77
CA PHE A 85 -32.69 -11.87 5.19
C PHE A 85 -33.08 -10.40 5.44
N LYS A 86 -33.34 -9.61 4.39
CA LYS A 86 -33.74 -8.19 4.52
C LYS A 86 -35.25 -7.97 4.79
N THR A 87 -36.05 -9.03 4.89
CA THR A 87 -37.51 -8.89 5.02
C THR A 87 -37.96 -8.58 6.44
N GLU A 88 -37.14 -8.60 7.45
CA GLU A 88 -37.61 -8.41 8.85
C GLU A 88 -36.97 -7.27 9.66
N ASN A 89 -35.98 -6.55 9.15
CA ASN A 89 -35.48 -5.39 9.90
C ASN A 89 -35.24 -4.20 9.00
N PHE A 90 -36.14 -3.21 9.07
CA PHE A 90 -35.92 -1.87 8.55
C PHE A 90 -34.75 -1.20 9.25
N GLU A 91 -33.49 -1.54 8.87
CA GLU A 91 -32.34 -0.74 9.27
C GLU A 91 -32.29 0.51 8.38
N THR A 92 -32.56 1.64 9.01
CA THR A 92 -32.48 2.97 8.38
C THR A 92 -31.06 3.23 7.84
N PRO A 93 -30.92 3.95 6.70
CA PRO A 93 -29.62 4.29 6.09
C PRO A 93 -28.62 4.95 7.06
N GLU A 94 -29.10 5.57 8.12
CA GLU A 94 -28.28 6.24 9.14
C GLU A 94 -27.36 5.32 9.94
N LYS A 95 -27.61 4.00 10.00
CA LYS A 95 -26.77 3.05 10.75
C LYS A 95 -25.61 2.48 9.94
N VAL A 96 -25.58 2.66 8.63
CA VAL A 96 -24.54 2.09 7.75
C VAL A 96 -23.25 2.92 7.80
N ILE A 97 -23.35 4.24 7.88
CA ILE A 97 -22.22 5.16 7.89
C ILE A 97 -21.35 5.02 9.16
N PRO A 98 -21.91 4.96 10.39
CA PRO A 98 -21.10 4.76 11.60
C PRO A 98 -20.38 3.41 11.64
N ARG A 99 -20.97 2.37 11.06
CA ARG A 99 -20.32 1.05 10.94
C ARG A 99 -19.14 1.05 9.98
N ALA A 100 -19.26 1.71 8.82
CA ALA A 100 -18.19 1.81 7.84
C ALA A 100 -16.97 2.58 8.36
N THR A 101 -17.19 3.68 9.08
CA THR A 101 -16.09 4.46 9.70
C THR A 101 -15.41 3.70 10.83
N GLY A 102 -16.16 2.98 11.66
CA GLY A 102 -15.61 2.13 12.71
C GLY A 102 -14.74 1.01 12.15
N LEU A 103 -15.21 0.36 11.07
CA LEU A 103 -14.49 -0.70 10.38
C LEU A 103 -13.21 -0.18 9.73
N ALA A 104 -13.30 0.96 9.00
CA ALA A 104 -12.13 1.59 8.39
C ALA A 104 -11.06 1.97 9.42
N ARG A 105 -11.47 2.49 10.60
CA ARG A 105 -10.54 2.78 11.70
C ARG A 105 -9.88 1.51 12.25
N GLY A 106 -10.64 0.44 12.40
CA GLY A 106 -10.10 -0.86 12.86
C GLY A 106 -9.07 -1.42 11.89
N ILE A 107 -9.36 -1.39 10.58
CA ILE A 107 -8.46 -1.83 9.52
C ILE A 107 -7.19 -0.99 9.52
N PHE A 108 -7.31 0.34 9.55
CA PHE A 108 -6.16 1.24 9.61
C PHE A 108 -5.25 0.94 10.80
N LEU A 109 -5.83 0.66 11.98
CA LEU A 109 -5.08 0.34 13.18
C LEU A 109 -4.32 -0.98 13.01
N ILE A 110 -4.98 -2.05 12.56
CA ILE A 110 -4.36 -3.36 12.34
C ILE A 110 -3.25 -3.25 11.31
N TYR A 111 -3.51 -2.59 10.19
CA TYR A 111 -2.55 -2.36 9.13
C TYR A 111 -1.30 -1.61 9.61
N SER A 112 -1.49 -0.58 10.43
CA SER A 112 -0.38 0.18 11.04
C SER A 112 0.41 -0.68 12.02
N ILE A 113 -0.26 -1.46 12.87
CA ILE A 113 0.40 -2.38 13.82
C ILE A 113 1.22 -3.42 13.06
N LEU A 114 0.66 -4.04 12.02
CA LEU A 114 1.38 -4.99 11.17
C LEU A 114 2.61 -4.36 10.55
N THR A 115 2.49 -3.14 10.01
CA THR A 115 3.62 -2.41 9.44
C THR A 115 4.74 -2.21 10.46
N VAL A 116 4.42 -1.83 11.69
CA VAL A 116 5.41 -1.67 12.78
C VAL A 116 6.07 -3.01 13.12
N ILE A 117 5.28 -4.09 13.27
CA ILE A 117 5.82 -5.42 13.57
C ILE A 117 6.79 -5.87 12.48
N TRP A 118 6.40 -5.75 11.20
CA TRP A 118 7.28 -6.12 10.08
C TRP A 118 8.52 -5.24 9.98
N SER A 119 8.40 -3.94 10.29
CA SER A 119 9.56 -3.05 10.35
C SER A 119 10.58 -3.51 11.39
N LEU A 120 10.12 -3.91 12.58
CA LEU A 120 11.00 -4.43 13.63
C LEU A 120 11.64 -5.78 13.23
N LEU A 121 10.88 -6.69 12.64
CA LEU A 121 11.40 -7.98 12.16
C LEU A 121 12.49 -7.80 11.10
N LEU A 122 12.27 -6.91 10.11
CA LEU A 122 13.23 -6.61 9.07
C LEU A 122 14.46 -5.90 9.61
N PHE A 123 14.31 -5.00 10.57
CA PHE A 123 15.43 -4.34 11.24
C PHE A 123 16.30 -5.35 12.00
N TRP A 124 15.70 -6.25 12.76
CA TRP A 124 16.43 -7.29 13.49
C TRP A 124 17.08 -8.33 12.56
N SER A 125 16.56 -8.53 11.36
CA SER A 125 17.17 -9.40 10.35
C SER A 125 18.37 -8.78 9.64
N GLY A 126 18.74 -7.53 9.95
CA GLY A 126 19.94 -6.85 9.46
C GLY A 126 19.70 -5.78 8.40
N MET A 127 18.45 -5.41 8.11
CA MET A 127 18.17 -4.23 7.29
C MET A 127 18.50 -2.94 8.04
N SER A 128 18.89 -1.88 7.30
CA SER A 128 18.96 -0.54 7.88
C SER A 128 17.55 -0.10 8.37
N GLY A 129 17.49 0.76 9.38
CA GLY A 129 16.19 1.24 9.87
C GLY A 129 15.34 1.91 8.78
N PHE A 130 15.98 2.62 7.86
CA PHE A 130 15.32 3.23 6.71
C PHE A 130 14.73 2.18 5.77
N ASP A 131 15.54 1.21 5.35
CA ASP A 131 15.08 0.13 4.46
C ASP A 131 13.99 -0.71 5.12
N ALA A 132 14.13 -1.03 6.42
CA ALA A 132 13.16 -1.83 7.16
C ALA A 132 11.77 -1.18 7.21
N ILE A 133 11.70 0.13 7.45
CA ILE A 133 10.43 0.88 7.45
C ILE A 133 9.80 0.88 6.05
N LEU A 134 10.56 1.22 5.01
CA LEU A 134 10.01 1.33 3.67
C LEU A 134 9.59 -0.04 3.11
N HIS A 135 10.39 -1.09 3.33
CA HIS A 135 10.02 -2.43 2.90
C HIS A 135 8.85 -3.00 3.70
N SER A 136 8.70 -2.68 5.00
CA SER A 136 7.52 -3.10 5.76
C SER A 136 6.23 -2.48 5.20
N MET A 137 6.27 -1.19 4.84
CA MET A 137 5.13 -0.49 4.24
C MET A 137 4.72 -1.13 2.91
N THR A 138 5.69 -1.39 2.03
CA THR A 138 5.44 -1.96 0.71
C THR A 138 5.08 -3.45 0.76
N THR A 139 5.57 -4.18 1.77
CA THR A 139 5.27 -5.60 1.99
C THR A 139 3.83 -5.78 2.48
N ILE A 140 3.41 -5.04 3.51
CA ILE A 140 2.04 -5.13 4.04
C ILE A 140 1.02 -4.64 3.01
N ALA A 141 1.40 -3.64 2.19
CA ALA A 141 0.61 -3.20 1.04
C ALA A 141 0.61 -4.21 -0.13
N THR A 142 1.42 -5.27 -0.08
CA THR A 142 1.67 -6.21 -1.18
C THR A 142 2.08 -5.53 -2.49
N GLY A 143 2.78 -4.40 -2.39
CA GLY A 143 3.05 -3.51 -3.52
C GLY A 143 4.38 -3.76 -4.24
N GLY A 144 5.43 -4.15 -3.51
CA GLY A 144 6.71 -4.59 -4.07
C GLY A 144 7.73 -3.51 -4.43
N TYR A 145 7.48 -2.22 -4.14
CA TYR A 145 8.51 -1.20 -4.28
C TYR A 145 9.65 -1.44 -3.29
N SER A 146 10.87 -1.23 -3.76
CA SER A 146 12.11 -1.39 -2.98
C SER A 146 12.93 -0.10 -3.00
N THR A 147 13.84 0.03 -2.05
CA THR A 147 14.91 1.04 -2.01
C THR A 147 16.12 0.62 -2.83
N LYS A 148 16.11 -0.60 -3.38
CA LYS A 148 17.22 -1.20 -4.14
C LYS A 148 16.76 -1.60 -5.53
N THR A 149 17.62 -1.37 -6.53
CA THR A 149 17.38 -1.77 -7.92
C THR A 149 17.23 -3.28 -8.07
N GLY A 150 18.05 -4.05 -7.35
CA GLY A 150 17.92 -5.52 -7.30
C GLY A 150 16.81 -6.02 -6.39
N SER A 151 15.92 -5.15 -5.92
CA SER A 151 14.82 -5.47 -5.01
C SER A 151 15.31 -6.19 -3.74
N ILE A 152 14.52 -7.11 -3.19
CA ILE A 152 14.84 -7.86 -1.97
C ILE A 152 16.10 -8.72 -2.16
N GLY A 153 16.37 -9.21 -3.38
CA GLY A 153 17.58 -9.96 -3.70
C GLY A 153 18.89 -9.24 -3.38
N SER A 154 18.89 -7.90 -3.33
CA SER A 154 20.07 -7.10 -2.97
C SER A 154 20.54 -7.32 -1.52
N PHE A 155 19.69 -7.82 -0.64
CA PHE A 155 20.04 -8.07 0.77
C PHE A 155 20.71 -9.42 0.98
N ASN A 156 20.68 -10.34 0.01
CA ASN A 156 21.31 -11.67 0.04
C ASN A 156 21.04 -12.44 1.36
N SER A 157 19.81 -12.39 1.88
CA SER A 157 19.44 -13.00 3.16
C SER A 157 18.12 -13.77 3.05
N ALA A 158 18.19 -15.08 3.17
CA ALA A 158 17.02 -15.95 3.17
C ALA A 158 16.04 -15.62 4.32
N ILE A 159 16.54 -15.09 5.44
CA ILE A 159 15.68 -14.67 6.56
C ILE A 159 14.80 -13.49 6.14
N ILE A 160 15.39 -12.51 5.46
CA ILE A 160 14.66 -11.35 4.92
C ILE A 160 13.60 -11.81 3.92
N ASP A 161 13.98 -12.72 3.00
CA ASP A 161 13.07 -13.26 1.99
C ASP A 161 11.84 -13.90 2.65
N TRP A 162 12.04 -14.77 3.67
CA TRP A 162 10.94 -15.41 4.38
C TRP A 162 10.06 -14.40 5.16
N ILE A 163 10.66 -13.40 5.79
CA ILE A 163 9.89 -12.34 6.49
C ILE A 163 9.00 -11.59 5.50
N ILE A 164 9.53 -11.24 4.32
CA ILE A 164 8.77 -10.55 3.27
C ILE A 164 7.64 -11.44 2.75
N ILE A 165 7.92 -12.72 2.44
CA ILE A 165 6.91 -13.68 1.96
C ILE A 165 5.74 -13.79 2.97
N LEU A 166 6.07 -13.99 4.24
CA LEU A 166 5.05 -14.06 5.29
C LEU A 166 4.26 -12.74 5.41
N GLY A 167 4.94 -11.60 5.28
CA GLY A 167 4.30 -10.28 5.30
C GLY A 167 3.33 -10.08 4.14
N MET A 168 3.68 -10.53 2.95
CA MET A 168 2.80 -10.48 1.78
C MET A 168 1.57 -11.38 1.97
N ILE A 169 1.75 -12.58 2.52
CA ILE A 169 0.62 -13.49 2.83
C ILE A 169 -0.32 -12.84 3.85
N VAL A 170 0.22 -12.31 4.96
CA VAL A 170 -0.59 -11.67 6.00
C VAL A 170 -1.27 -10.39 5.49
N GLY A 171 -0.57 -9.60 4.66
CA GLY A 171 -1.13 -8.38 4.07
C GLY A 171 -2.24 -8.63 3.04
N SER A 172 -2.31 -9.86 2.49
CA SER A 172 -3.33 -10.25 1.50
C SER A 172 -4.59 -10.88 2.13
N LEU A 173 -4.57 -11.24 3.42
CA LEU A 173 -5.71 -11.82 4.15
C LEU A 173 -6.65 -10.75 4.67
#